data_5ccc3e6592730b512d9763a857ff6af6
#
_entry.id   5ccc3e6592730b512d9763a857ff6af6
#
_cell.length_a   1.000
_cell.length_b   1.000
_cell.length_c   1.000
_cell.angle_alpha   90.00
_cell.angle_beta   90.00
_cell.angle_gamma   90.00
#
_symmetry.space_group_name_H-M   'P 1'
#
loop_
_entity.id
_entity.type
_entity.pdbx_description
1 polymer ?
#
loop_
_entity_poly.entity_id
_entity_poly.type
_entity_poly.pdbx_seq_one_letter_code
_entity_poly.pdbx_strand_id
1 'polypeptide(L)'
;MWFNIYDATNGKKIKTLFEERNNKWVEPEHAAVFLPNSNSEFLWLSERDGFMNLYKYDINSSNVSPLSNFSWVIKAIVGFDEGGKNVIILGTGNDGRETRAYKINLKNGKFELLTKEPGSHSIQISSDGKYILDSYSSMEVHRVVKIKSIKTGKEETIYTSKNPIEKYQLGTTEFLTLKSEDGANLYGRIIKPANFDENKKYPVLIYVYGGPHAQMVTNSWLGGSNLWMQWMAAEKNYIVFTLDNRGSAHRGFAFESVIHRQVGEAEMKDQLIGVNYLKSLPFVDKNRLAVHGWSYGGFMTNSLMLRHPGVFTTAVAGGPGTDWKYYEIMYGERYMDRWQDNKEGFEKSKIHNYVKNLDGKLLEITGSIDPVVVPQHSMSLLQEFVKNKIQVDFFSYPMHPHNVRGVDRVHLMKKVLNYIIMNNQ
;
A
#
# COMPACT_ATOMS: atom_id res chain seq x y z
N MET A 1 -9.42 20.02 8.92
CA MET A 1 -8.04 20.57 8.85
C MET A 1 -8.12 22.07 8.60
N TRP A 2 -7.25 22.89 9.24
CA TRP A 2 -7.09 24.33 8.98
C TRP A 2 -5.70 24.60 8.42
N PHE A 3 -5.62 25.32 7.33
CA PHE A 3 -4.37 25.83 6.79
C PHE A 3 -4.16 27.26 7.30
N ASN A 4 -3.18 27.45 8.17
CA ASN A 4 -2.92 28.71 8.86
C ASN A 4 -1.63 29.35 8.38
N ILE A 5 -1.61 30.69 8.36
CA ILE A 5 -0.42 31.49 8.12
C ILE A 5 0.02 32.12 9.44
N TYR A 6 1.31 32.02 9.72
CA TYR A 6 1.96 32.56 10.90
C TYR A 6 3.08 33.51 10.51
N ASP A 7 3.31 34.54 11.34
CA ASP A 7 4.49 35.40 11.24
C ASP A 7 5.70 34.61 11.75
N ALA A 8 6.68 34.41 10.86
CA ALA A 8 7.89 33.63 11.17
C ALA A 8 8.81 34.33 12.19
N THR A 9 8.66 35.62 12.41
CA THR A 9 9.50 36.38 13.35
C THR A 9 9.06 36.26 14.80
N ASN A 10 7.77 36.00 15.05
CA ASN A 10 7.20 36.02 16.40
C ASN A 10 6.19 34.89 16.69
N GLY A 11 5.91 34.02 15.69
CA GLY A 11 5.01 32.89 15.81
C GLY A 11 3.52 33.24 15.92
N LYS A 12 3.14 34.51 15.73
CA LYS A 12 1.72 34.92 15.79
C LYS A 12 0.95 34.45 14.56
N LYS A 13 -0.23 33.90 14.78
CA LYS A 13 -1.16 33.55 13.70
C LYS A 13 -1.63 34.84 13.00
N ILE A 14 -1.42 34.90 11.69
CA ILE A 14 -1.87 36.01 10.85
C ILE A 14 -3.32 35.76 10.42
N LYS A 15 -3.60 34.61 9.80
CA LYS A 15 -4.95 34.21 9.38
C LYS A 15 -5.07 32.70 9.15
N THR A 16 -6.29 32.20 9.10
CA THR A 16 -6.62 30.91 8.47
C THR A 16 -6.90 31.18 7.00
N LEU A 17 -6.18 30.52 6.11
CA LEU A 17 -6.33 30.71 4.67
C LEU A 17 -7.54 29.92 4.15
N PHE A 18 -7.67 28.67 4.57
CA PHE A 18 -8.82 27.82 4.25
C PHE A 18 -9.00 26.72 5.29
N GLU A 19 -10.17 26.10 5.23
CA GLU A 19 -10.51 24.90 5.98
C GLU A 19 -10.95 23.80 5.02
N GLU A 20 -10.49 22.58 5.25
CA GLU A 20 -11.01 21.38 4.63
C GLU A 20 -11.69 20.50 5.67
N ARG A 21 -12.89 20.02 5.35
CA ARG A 21 -13.69 19.13 6.20
C ARG A 21 -14.15 17.93 5.40
N ASN A 22 -14.20 16.80 6.09
CA ASN A 22 -14.84 15.59 5.61
C ASN A 22 -15.46 14.88 6.83
N ASN A 23 -16.54 14.15 6.63
CA ASN A 23 -17.22 13.41 7.71
C ASN A 23 -16.43 12.18 8.20
N LYS A 24 -15.39 11.77 7.45
CA LYS A 24 -14.49 10.68 7.83
C LYS A 24 -13.16 11.27 8.30
N TRP A 25 -12.30 11.67 7.39
CA TRP A 25 -11.04 12.35 7.70
C TRP A 25 -10.58 13.29 6.58
N VAL A 26 -9.67 14.18 6.91
CA VAL A 26 -8.85 14.92 5.94
C VAL A 26 -7.40 14.67 6.28
N GLU A 27 -6.64 14.21 5.31
CA GLU A 27 -5.22 13.90 5.46
C GLU A 27 -4.36 14.78 4.55
N PRO A 28 -3.61 15.74 5.11
CA PRO A 28 -2.71 16.58 4.34
C PRO A 28 -1.38 15.83 4.09
N GLU A 29 -1.32 15.05 3.03
CA GLU A 29 -0.14 14.25 2.69
C GLU A 29 0.98 15.07 2.03
N HIS A 30 0.67 16.28 1.56
CA HIS A 30 1.57 17.08 0.75
C HIS A 30 1.75 18.49 1.30
N ALA A 31 2.95 19.02 1.15
CA ALA A 31 3.22 20.42 1.45
C ALA A 31 2.64 21.34 0.37
N ALA A 32 2.38 22.61 0.72
CA ALA A 32 2.10 23.64 -0.25
C ALA A 32 3.34 23.91 -1.13
N VAL A 33 3.15 23.98 -2.45
CA VAL A 33 4.22 24.23 -3.41
C VAL A 33 4.00 25.59 -4.07
N PHE A 34 4.81 26.57 -3.71
CA PHE A 34 4.70 27.92 -4.28
C PHE A 34 5.03 27.93 -5.77
N LEU A 35 4.29 28.76 -6.52
CA LEU A 35 4.57 28.96 -7.95
C LEU A 35 5.90 29.68 -8.15
N PRO A 36 6.65 29.35 -9.21
CA PRO A 36 7.82 30.14 -9.58
C PRO A 36 7.48 31.63 -9.74
N ASN A 37 8.29 32.50 -9.17
CA ASN A 37 8.11 33.93 -9.19
C ASN A 37 6.84 34.48 -8.52
N SER A 38 6.24 33.73 -7.62
CA SER A 38 5.09 34.18 -6.79
C SER A 38 5.35 33.92 -5.31
N ASN A 39 5.09 34.92 -4.47
CA ASN A 39 5.12 34.80 -3.01
C ASN A 39 3.71 34.63 -2.42
N SER A 40 2.68 34.62 -3.26
CA SER A 40 1.29 34.51 -2.83
C SER A 40 0.51 33.33 -3.41
N GLU A 41 0.91 32.85 -4.59
CA GLU A 41 0.23 31.74 -5.23
C GLU A 41 0.98 30.41 -4.96
N PHE A 42 0.23 29.38 -4.62
CA PHE A 42 0.76 28.03 -4.40
C PHE A 42 -0.20 26.95 -4.89
N LEU A 43 0.34 25.76 -5.11
CA LEU A 43 -0.39 24.54 -5.43
C LEU A 43 -0.64 23.73 -4.17
N TRP A 44 -1.81 23.15 -4.11
CA TRP A 44 -2.25 22.24 -3.04
C TRP A 44 -2.90 21.00 -3.64
N LEU A 45 -2.57 19.82 -3.10
CA LEU A 45 -3.25 18.58 -3.41
C LEU A 45 -4.35 18.31 -2.39
N SER A 46 -5.54 17.96 -2.88
CA SER A 46 -6.71 17.70 -2.03
C SER A 46 -7.62 16.65 -2.65
N GLU A 47 -8.18 15.79 -1.81
CA GLU A 47 -9.17 14.78 -2.18
C GLU A 47 -10.61 15.24 -2.01
N ARG A 48 -10.86 16.55 -1.82
CA ARG A 48 -12.19 17.10 -1.52
C ARG A 48 -13.28 16.71 -2.52
N ASP A 49 -12.89 16.42 -3.76
CA ASP A 49 -13.76 16.02 -4.87
C ASP A 49 -13.67 14.51 -5.19
N GLY A 50 -13.17 13.71 -4.23
CA GLY A 50 -13.15 12.25 -4.30
C GLY A 50 -11.84 11.63 -4.80
N PHE A 51 -11.00 12.40 -5.52
CA PHE A 51 -9.65 11.98 -5.92
C PHE A 51 -8.65 13.06 -5.57
N MET A 52 -7.40 12.68 -5.28
CA MET A 52 -6.34 13.65 -5.07
C MET A 52 -6.12 14.45 -6.35
N ASN A 53 -6.59 15.70 -6.35
CA ASN A 53 -6.53 16.66 -7.43
C ASN A 53 -5.74 17.91 -7.07
N LEU A 54 -5.38 18.69 -8.08
CA LEU A 54 -4.54 19.87 -7.96
C LEU A 54 -5.37 21.16 -7.91
N TYR A 55 -5.14 21.96 -6.88
CA TYR A 55 -5.77 23.26 -6.66
C TYR A 55 -4.73 24.35 -6.60
N LYS A 56 -5.07 25.53 -7.13
CA LYS A 56 -4.26 26.73 -7.01
C LYS A 56 -4.91 27.69 -6.01
N TYR A 57 -4.14 28.14 -5.04
CA TYR A 57 -4.51 29.12 -4.02
C TYR A 57 -3.75 30.41 -4.19
N ASP A 58 -4.40 31.53 -3.88
CA ASP A 58 -3.77 32.84 -3.70
C ASP A 58 -3.99 33.33 -2.25
N ILE A 59 -2.89 33.58 -1.55
CA ILE A 59 -2.87 34.01 -0.17
C ILE A 59 -3.57 35.37 0.01
N ASN A 60 -3.42 36.28 -0.97
CA ASN A 60 -3.90 37.66 -0.86
C ASN A 60 -5.43 37.73 -1.01
N SER A 61 -5.97 37.09 -2.03
CA SER A 61 -7.40 37.07 -2.32
C SER A 61 -8.15 35.98 -1.57
N SER A 62 -7.44 35.00 -1.02
CA SER A 62 -7.99 33.75 -0.47
C SER A 62 -8.81 32.94 -1.51
N ASN A 63 -8.58 33.19 -2.79
CA ASN A 63 -9.21 32.44 -3.87
C ASN A 63 -8.60 31.05 -4.04
N VAL A 64 -9.44 30.08 -4.34
CA VAL A 64 -9.07 28.74 -4.73
C VAL A 64 -9.67 28.43 -6.10
N SER A 65 -8.87 27.84 -6.97
CA SER A 65 -9.32 27.34 -8.28
C SER A 65 -8.81 25.93 -8.53
N PRO A 66 -9.68 24.99 -8.95
CA PRO A 66 -9.24 23.69 -9.38
C PRO A 66 -8.42 23.79 -10.66
N LEU A 67 -7.26 23.16 -10.71
CA LEU A 67 -6.44 23.02 -11.92
C LEU A 67 -6.58 21.65 -12.57
N SER A 68 -7.11 20.67 -11.83
CA SER A 68 -7.45 19.36 -12.37
C SER A 68 -8.79 18.89 -11.83
N ASN A 69 -9.43 17.99 -12.58
CA ASN A 69 -10.64 17.28 -12.19
C ASN A 69 -10.53 15.85 -12.75
N PHE A 70 -9.56 15.10 -12.22
CA PHE A 70 -9.31 13.74 -12.64
C PHE A 70 -10.12 12.75 -11.82
N SER A 71 -10.56 11.67 -12.46
CA SER A 71 -11.08 10.46 -11.80
C SER A 71 -9.98 9.45 -11.49
N TRP A 72 -8.77 9.94 -11.23
CA TRP A 72 -7.57 9.20 -10.84
C TRP A 72 -6.71 10.07 -9.92
N VAL A 73 -5.71 9.47 -9.25
CA VAL A 73 -4.98 10.09 -8.16
C VAL A 73 -3.71 10.76 -8.63
N ILE A 74 -3.52 12.04 -8.30
CA ILE A 74 -2.22 12.71 -8.34
C ILE A 74 -1.44 12.28 -7.09
N LYS A 75 -0.27 11.69 -7.30
CA LYS A 75 0.58 11.14 -6.22
C LYS A 75 1.61 12.15 -5.70
N ALA A 76 2.07 13.06 -6.56
CA ALA A 76 3.07 14.05 -6.17
C ALA A 76 3.15 15.22 -7.18
N ILE A 77 3.54 16.39 -6.69
CA ILE A 77 4.04 17.50 -7.48
C ILE A 77 5.57 17.34 -7.56
N VAL A 78 6.13 17.23 -8.78
CA VAL A 78 7.57 17.04 -8.98
C VAL A 78 8.31 18.36 -9.10
N GLY A 79 7.71 19.35 -9.79
CA GLY A 79 8.30 20.66 -10.01
C GLY A 79 7.68 21.36 -11.22
N PHE A 80 8.39 22.35 -11.78
CA PHE A 80 7.89 23.20 -12.85
C PHE A 80 8.81 23.14 -14.08
N ASP A 81 8.24 23.42 -15.27
CA ASP A 81 9.02 23.56 -16.48
C ASP A 81 9.82 24.88 -16.53
N GLU A 82 10.73 25.00 -17.52
CA GLU A 82 11.45 26.23 -17.81
C GLU A 82 10.48 27.40 -18.05
N GLY A 83 10.48 28.37 -17.20
CA GLY A 83 9.58 29.53 -17.26
C GLY A 83 8.31 29.38 -16.42
N GLY A 84 8.14 28.28 -15.73
CA GLY A 84 7.09 28.10 -14.70
C GLY A 84 5.65 28.17 -15.21
N LYS A 85 5.41 27.82 -16.48
CA LYS A 85 4.07 27.83 -17.08
C LYS A 85 3.30 26.52 -16.86
N ASN A 86 4.03 25.45 -16.62
CA ASN A 86 3.46 24.13 -16.40
C ASN A 86 4.07 23.50 -15.14
N VAL A 87 3.25 22.74 -14.43
CA VAL A 87 3.67 21.86 -13.33
C VAL A 87 3.81 20.43 -13.84
N ILE A 88 4.83 19.75 -13.37
CA ILE A 88 5.05 18.32 -13.61
C ILE A 88 4.59 17.55 -12.38
N ILE A 89 3.73 16.56 -12.59
CA ILE A 89 3.17 15.71 -11.55
C ILE A 89 3.43 14.23 -11.82
N LEU A 90 3.37 13.42 -10.77
CA LEU A 90 3.16 11.98 -10.85
C LEU A 90 1.71 11.65 -10.51
N GLY A 91 1.12 10.71 -11.23
CA GLY A 91 -0.24 10.24 -10.98
C GLY A 91 -0.46 8.84 -11.51
N THR A 92 -1.58 8.23 -11.12
CA THR A 92 -1.91 6.85 -11.51
C THR A 92 -2.38 6.75 -12.96
N GLY A 93 -2.98 7.83 -13.48
CA GLY A 93 -3.75 7.71 -14.72
C GLY A 93 -4.94 6.75 -14.52
N ASN A 94 -5.39 6.16 -15.61
CA ASN A 94 -6.57 5.27 -15.61
C ASN A 94 -6.30 3.89 -15.02
N ASP A 95 -5.04 3.47 -14.95
CA ASP A 95 -4.66 2.21 -14.27
C ASP A 95 -4.02 2.52 -12.92
N GLY A 96 -4.76 2.28 -11.84
CA GLY A 96 -4.28 2.52 -10.48
C GLY A 96 -3.01 1.75 -10.11
N ARG A 97 -2.59 0.74 -10.90
CA ARG A 97 -1.33 0.00 -10.69
C ARG A 97 -0.10 0.71 -11.24
N GLU A 98 -0.30 1.80 -12.00
CA GLU A 98 0.79 2.55 -12.62
C GLU A 98 1.13 3.83 -11.88
N THR A 99 2.29 4.37 -12.18
CA THR A 99 2.69 5.73 -11.82
C THR A 99 3.27 6.39 -13.06
N ARG A 100 2.58 7.42 -13.56
CA ARG A 100 2.91 8.10 -14.81
C ARG A 100 3.20 9.57 -14.55
N ALA A 101 4.04 10.18 -15.39
CA ALA A 101 4.30 11.62 -15.32
C ALA A 101 3.42 12.40 -16.29
N TYR A 102 2.89 13.52 -15.81
CA TYR A 102 2.04 14.43 -16.58
C TYR A 102 2.56 15.87 -16.44
N LYS A 103 2.34 16.66 -17.48
CA LYS A 103 2.54 18.10 -17.50
C LYS A 103 1.18 18.77 -17.48
N ILE A 104 0.92 19.70 -16.56
CA ILE A 104 -0.34 20.43 -16.44
C ILE A 104 -0.08 21.92 -16.61
N ASN A 105 -0.80 22.57 -17.49
CA ASN A 105 -0.70 24.01 -17.71
C ASN A 105 -1.39 24.78 -16.56
N LEU A 106 -0.63 25.67 -15.90
CA LEU A 106 -1.08 26.42 -14.72
C LEU A 106 -2.17 27.47 -14.99
N LYS A 107 -2.39 27.84 -16.26
CA LYS A 107 -3.41 28.83 -16.66
C LYS A 107 -4.78 28.18 -16.91
N ASN A 108 -4.81 27.01 -17.52
CA ASN A 108 -6.05 26.42 -18.06
C ASN A 108 -6.25 24.93 -17.70
N GLY A 109 -5.36 24.33 -16.91
CA GLY A 109 -5.47 22.94 -16.49
C GLY A 109 -5.28 21.88 -17.61
N LYS A 110 -4.99 22.30 -18.85
CA LYS A 110 -4.72 21.32 -19.93
C LYS A 110 -3.53 20.45 -19.55
N PHE A 111 -3.63 19.16 -19.73
CA PHE A 111 -2.59 18.21 -19.37
C PHE A 111 -2.12 17.37 -20.54
N GLU A 112 -0.91 16.86 -20.43
CA GLU A 112 -0.21 16.03 -21.40
C GLU A 112 0.55 14.92 -20.67
N LEU A 113 0.48 13.69 -21.17
CA LEU A 113 1.24 12.55 -20.67
C LEU A 113 2.71 12.68 -21.14
N LEU A 114 3.66 12.70 -20.20
CA LEU A 114 5.08 12.77 -20.50
C LEU A 114 5.75 11.40 -20.68
N THR A 115 5.28 10.37 -19.96
CA THR A 115 5.83 9.01 -20.03
C THR A 115 4.99 8.15 -20.97
N LYS A 116 5.62 7.50 -21.95
CA LYS A 116 4.89 6.71 -22.96
C LYS A 116 4.70 5.25 -22.56
N GLU A 117 5.73 4.66 -21.98
CA GLU A 117 5.75 3.27 -21.59
C GLU A 117 4.82 3.03 -20.39
N PRO A 118 4.02 1.95 -20.39
CA PRO A 118 3.29 1.56 -19.20
C PRO A 118 4.24 1.09 -18.09
N GLY A 119 3.92 1.43 -16.83
CA GLY A 119 4.74 1.03 -15.71
C GLY A 119 4.75 2.01 -14.54
N SER A 120 5.69 1.80 -13.66
CA SER A 120 5.95 2.66 -12.50
C SER A 120 7.17 3.55 -12.77
N HIS A 121 6.91 4.85 -12.93
CA HIS A 121 7.90 5.88 -13.22
C HIS A 121 8.27 6.68 -11.97
N SER A 122 9.54 7.00 -11.84
CA SER A 122 10.10 7.93 -10.86
C SER A 122 10.82 9.04 -11.60
N ILE A 123 10.35 10.27 -11.40
CA ILE A 123 10.80 11.44 -12.16
C ILE A 123 11.61 12.37 -11.28
N GLN A 124 12.73 12.84 -11.82
CA GLN A 124 13.46 14.00 -11.32
C GLN A 124 13.49 15.08 -12.40
N ILE A 125 13.30 16.33 -12.00
CA ILE A 125 13.36 17.48 -12.92
C ILE A 125 14.70 18.19 -12.75
N SER A 126 15.29 18.66 -13.86
CA SER A 126 16.51 19.49 -13.82
C SER A 126 16.22 20.84 -13.15
N SER A 127 17.22 21.43 -12.52
CA SER A 127 17.09 22.71 -11.79
C SER A 127 16.60 23.87 -12.66
N ASP A 128 16.86 23.80 -13.97
CA ASP A 128 16.40 24.81 -14.96
C ASP A 128 15.03 24.45 -15.57
N GLY A 129 14.42 23.34 -15.19
CA GLY A 129 13.09 22.92 -15.67
C GLY A 129 13.04 22.46 -17.13
N LYS A 130 14.20 22.18 -17.77
CA LYS A 130 14.25 21.81 -19.20
C LYS A 130 14.10 20.32 -19.46
N TYR A 131 14.56 19.50 -18.52
CA TYR A 131 14.65 18.05 -18.67
C TYR A 131 14.05 17.31 -17.49
N ILE A 132 13.57 16.13 -17.76
CA ILE A 132 13.27 15.12 -16.74
C ILE A 132 14.22 13.94 -16.91
N LEU A 133 14.66 13.41 -15.76
CA LEU A 133 15.26 12.10 -15.65
C LEU A 133 14.15 11.14 -15.25
N ASP A 134 13.80 10.21 -16.14
CA ASP A 134 12.78 9.20 -15.94
C ASP A 134 13.42 7.85 -15.67
N SER A 135 13.19 7.30 -14.48
CA SER A 135 13.57 5.92 -14.14
C SER A 135 12.32 5.09 -13.98
N TYR A 136 12.09 4.13 -14.85
CA TYR A 136 10.89 3.30 -14.80
C TYR A 136 11.17 1.79 -14.79
N SER A 137 10.20 1.06 -14.30
CA SER A 137 10.10 -0.39 -14.40
C SER A 137 8.66 -0.80 -14.75
N SER A 138 8.50 -2.01 -15.30
CA SER A 138 7.21 -2.65 -15.48
C SER A 138 7.30 -4.12 -15.08
N MET A 139 6.23 -4.88 -15.19
CA MET A 139 6.26 -6.31 -14.82
C MET A 139 7.45 -7.06 -15.44
N GLU A 140 7.79 -6.78 -16.68
CA GLU A 140 8.85 -7.46 -17.44
C GLU A 140 10.14 -6.64 -17.56
N VAL A 141 10.08 -5.34 -17.28
CA VAL A 141 11.23 -4.42 -17.39
C VAL A 141 11.79 -4.14 -16.02
N HIS A 142 13.04 -4.61 -15.75
CA HIS A 142 13.68 -4.39 -14.44
C HIS A 142 13.92 -2.91 -14.18
N ARG A 143 14.61 -2.20 -15.06
CA ARG A 143 14.85 -0.77 -14.94
C ARG A 143 15.36 -0.16 -16.25
N VAL A 144 14.77 0.94 -16.65
CA VAL A 144 15.26 1.80 -17.72
C VAL A 144 15.35 3.24 -17.21
N VAL A 145 16.40 3.95 -17.59
CA VAL A 145 16.58 5.36 -17.26
C VAL A 145 16.72 6.16 -18.55
N LYS A 146 15.89 7.19 -18.68
CA LYS A 146 15.86 8.09 -19.84
C LYS A 146 16.03 9.55 -19.41
N ILE A 147 16.62 10.36 -20.28
CA ILE A 147 16.54 11.82 -20.21
C ILE A 147 15.55 12.28 -21.28
N LYS A 148 14.63 13.18 -20.93
CA LYS A 148 13.63 13.73 -21.84
C LYS A 148 13.55 15.25 -21.73
N SER A 149 13.58 15.93 -22.88
CA SER A 149 13.28 17.35 -22.96
C SER A 149 11.78 17.60 -22.78
N ILE A 150 11.41 18.40 -21.76
CA ILE A 150 10.02 18.76 -21.47
C ILE A 150 9.40 19.57 -22.62
N LYS A 151 10.19 20.42 -23.26
CA LYS A 151 9.73 21.30 -24.34
C LYS A 151 9.52 20.56 -25.66
N THR A 152 10.48 19.74 -26.07
CA THR A 152 10.47 19.09 -27.38
C THR A 152 9.96 17.67 -27.38
N GLY A 153 9.87 17.02 -26.21
CA GLY A 153 9.56 15.62 -26.08
C GLY A 153 10.66 14.66 -26.57
N LYS A 154 11.81 15.19 -27.05
CA LYS A 154 12.97 14.37 -27.44
C LYS A 154 13.49 13.63 -26.22
N GLU A 155 13.67 12.33 -26.35
CA GLU A 155 14.17 11.46 -25.27
C GLU A 155 15.36 10.62 -25.72
N GLU A 156 16.22 10.29 -24.76
CA GLU A 156 17.37 9.42 -24.93
C GLU A 156 17.46 8.44 -23.76
N THR A 157 17.66 7.17 -24.07
CA THR A 157 17.90 6.15 -23.06
C THR A 157 19.36 6.16 -22.66
N ILE A 158 19.63 6.46 -21.39
CA ILE A 158 21.01 6.52 -20.86
C ILE A 158 21.41 5.22 -20.13
N TYR A 159 20.43 4.43 -19.70
CA TYR A 159 20.71 3.17 -19.05
C TYR A 159 19.55 2.17 -19.20
N THR A 160 19.90 0.93 -19.50
CA THR A 160 18.98 -0.22 -19.44
C THR A 160 19.64 -1.31 -18.60
N SER A 161 18.99 -1.65 -17.50
CA SER A 161 19.47 -2.72 -16.61
C SER A 161 19.24 -4.08 -17.23
N LYS A 162 20.26 -4.93 -17.15
CA LYS A 162 20.06 -6.37 -17.39
C LYS A 162 19.14 -6.95 -16.32
N ASN A 163 18.42 -8.00 -16.66
CA ASN A 163 17.63 -8.74 -15.68
C ASN A 163 18.57 -9.41 -14.65
N PRO A 164 18.57 -9.02 -13.35
CA PRO A 164 19.52 -9.57 -12.38
C PRO A 164 19.26 -11.03 -12.02
N ILE A 165 18.09 -11.56 -12.39
CA ILE A 165 17.64 -12.92 -12.08
C ILE A 165 17.40 -13.75 -13.35
N GLU A 166 17.96 -13.36 -14.50
CA GLU A 166 17.83 -14.03 -15.79
C GLU A 166 18.23 -15.52 -15.76
N LYS A 167 19.18 -15.86 -14.87
CA LYS A 167 19.67 -17.23 -14.72
C LYS A 167 18.74 -18.14 -13.90
N TYR A 168 17.72 -17.59 -13.27
CA TYR A 168 16.78 -18.34 -12.44
C TYR A 168 15.48 -18.60 -13.20
N GLN A 169 14.96 -19.80 -13.06
CA GLN A 169 13.63 -20.13 -13.54
C GLN A 169 12.61 -19.61 -12.53
N LEU A 170 11.87 -18.57 -12.91
CA LEU A 170 10.86 -17.94 -12.07
C LEU A 170 9.48 -18.53 -12.33
N GLY A 171 8.59 -18.31 -11.36
CA GLY A 171 7.15 -18.51 -11.55
C GLY A 171 6.56 -17.47 -12.51
N THR A 172 5.46 -17.84 -13.17
CA THR A 172 4.72 -16.92 -14.04
C THR A 172 3.87 -15.96 -13.19
N THR A 173 4.11 -14.66 -13.36
CA THR A 173 3.35 -13.60 -12.67
C THR A 173 2.26 -13.06 -13.59
N GLU A 174 1.02 -13.02 -13.09
CA GLU A 174 -0.13 -12.51 -13.82
C GLU A 174 -0.91 -11.51 -12.95
N PHE A 175 -1.43 -10.45 -13.58
CA PHE A 175 -2.41 -9.57 -12.95
C PHE A 175 -3.81 -10.08 -13.19
N LEU A 176 -4.67 -9.84 -12.22
CA LEU A 176 -6.10 -10.08 -12.33
C LEU A 176 -6.90 -8.94 -11.68
N THR A 177 -8.16 -8.89 -11.97
CA THR A 177 -9.09 -7.93 -11.36
C THR A 177 -10.33 -8.68 -10.89
N LEU A 178 -10.60 -8.59 -9.60
CA LEU A 178 -11.84 -9.08 -9.01
C LEU A 178 -12.78 -7.91 -8.72
N LYS A 179 -14.01 -8.20 -8.34
CA LYS A 179 -15.00 -7.21 -7.95
C LYS A 179 -15.34 -7.35 -6.48
N SER A 180 -15.33 -6.23 -5.76
CA SER A 180 -15.92 -6.15 -4.44
C SER A 180 -17.46 -6.25 -4.49
N GLU A 181 -18.10 -6.39 -3.34
CA GLU A 181 -19.57 -6.46 -3.24
C GLU A 181 -20.26 -5.22 -3.83
N ASP A 182 -19.65 -4.05 -3.74
CA ASP A 182 -20.15 -2.77 -4.28
C ASP A 182 -19.66 -2.48 -5.71
N GLY A 183 -18.98 -3.45 -6.36
CA GLY A 183 -18.52 -3.36 -7.74
C GLY A 183 -17.18 -2.68 -7.96
N ALA A 184 -16.46 -2.28 -6.91
CA ALA A 184 -15.12 -1.70 -7.06
C ALA A 184 -14.13 -2.75 -7.61
N ASN A 185 -13.17 -2.30 -8.43
CA ASN A 185 -12.13 -3.17 -8.93
C ASN A 185 -11.10 -3.45 -7.81
N LEU A 186 -10.86 -4.71 -7.52
CA LEU A 186 -9.80 -5.19 -6.64
C LEU A 186 -8.67 -5.74 -7.49
N TYR A 187 -7.50 -5.11 -7.44
CA TYR A 187 -6.36 -5.56 -8.22
C TYR A 187 -5.61 -6.67 -7.50
N GLY A 188 -5.41 -7.77 -8.21
CA GLY A 188 -4.71 -8.94 -7.70
C GLY A 188 -3.49 -9.30 -8.55
N ARG A 189 -2.58 -10.01 -7.93
CA ARG A 189 -1.43 -10.65 -8.56
C ARG A 189 -1.37 -12.11 -8.12
N ILE A 190 -1.23 -13.01 -9.10
CA ILE A 190 -0.99 -14.43 -8.87
C ILE A 190 0.36 -14.81 -9.47
N ILE A 191 1.16 -15.58 -8.72
CA ILE A 191 2.42 -16.15 -9.18
C ILE A 191 2.23 -17.66 -9.17
N LYS A 192 2.30 -18.26 -10.35
CA LYS A 192 2.20 -19.73 -10.54
C LYS A 192 3.59 -20.36 -10.51
N PRO A 193 3.74 -21.63 -10.14
CA PRO A 193 5.01 -22.36 -10.20
C PRO A 193 5.70 -22.26 -11.56
N ALA A 194 7.04 -22.34 -11.55
CA ALA A 194 7.84 -22.30 -12.79
C ALA A 194 7.47 -23.43 -13.77
N ASN A 195 7.20 -24.63 -13.24
CA ASN A 195 6.76 -25.80 -14.01
C ASN A 195 5.27 -26.07 -13.74
N PHE A 196 4.45 -25.03 -13.96
CA PHE A 196 3.02 -25.12 -13.70
C PHE A 196 2.34 -26.15 -14.63
N ASP A 197 1.55 -27.03 -14.02
CA ASP A 197 0.74 -28.06 -14.68
C ASP A 197 -0.70 -27.93 -14.17
N GLU A 198 -1.65 -27.59 -15.02
CA GLU A 198 -3.04 -27.37 -14.67
C GLU A 198 -3.76 -28.59 -14.11
N ASN A 199 -3.18 -29.80 -14.33
CA ASN A 199 -3.72 -31.07 -13.83
C ASN A 199 -3.27 -31.38 -12.39
N LYS A 200 -2.34 -30.61 -11.83
CA LYS A 200 -1.86 -30.76 -10.46
C LYS A 200 -2.59 -29.85 -9.49
N LYS A 201 -2.51 -30.19 -8.20
CA LYS A 201 -3.01 -29.36 -7.11
C LYS A 201 -1.85 -28.69 -6.39
N TYR A 202 -1.99 -27.37 -6.20
CA TYR A 202 -0.95 -26.54 -5.58
C TYR A 202 -1.45 -25.93 -4.27
N PRO A 203 -0.63 -25.91 -3.22
CA PRO A 203 -0.90 -25.14 -2.03
C PRO A 203 -0.82 -23.64 -2.35
N VAL A 204 -1.49 -22.82 -1.57
CA VAL A 204 -1.51 -21.37 -1.76
C VAL A 204 -0.91 -20.67 -0.56
N LEU A 205 -0.10 -19.65 -0.84
CA LEU A 205 0.31 -18.63 0.11
C LEU A 205 -0.30 -17.29 -0.27
N ILE A 206 -1.17 -16.75 0.58
CA ILE A 206 -1.69 -15.40 0.45
C ILE A 206 -0.78 -14.46 1.21
N TYR A 207 -0.23 -13.45 0.53
CA TYR A 207 0.49 -12.36 1.17
C TYR A 207 -0.43 -11.15 1.25
N VAL A 208 -0.71 -10.68 2.44
CA VAL A 208 -1.62 -9.57 2.71
C VAL A 208 -0.90 -8.42 3.41
N TYR A 209 -1.20 -7.19 3.00
CA TYR A 209 -0.99 -6.00 3.82
C TYR A 209 -2.34 -5.36 4.12
N GLY A 210 -3.03 -4.87 3.12
CA GLY A 210 -4.44 -4.46 3.14
C GLY A 210 -4.73 -3.12 3.82
N GLY A 211 -3.74 -2.49 4.45
CA GLY A 211 -3.95 -1.25 5.20
C GLY A 211 -3.85 0.03 4.37
N PRO A 212 -4.22 1.18 4.98
CA PRO A 212 -4.08 2.51 4.40
C PRO A 212 -2.69 2.79 3.85
N HIS A 213 -2.61 3.65 2.83
CA HIS A 213 -1.37 4.06 2.14
C HIS A 213 -0.56 2.96 1.48
N ALA A 214 -1.03 1.71 1.50
CA ALA A 214 -0.34 0.61 0.87
C ALA A 214 -0.94 0.25 -0.48
N GLN A 215 -0.08 -0.12 -1.42
CA GLN A 215 -0.41 -0.74 -2.68
C GLN A 215 0.62 -1.82 -2.97
N MET A 216 0.17 -3.07 -3.03
CA MET A 216 1.05 -4.24 -3.17
C MET A 216 1.08 -4.79 -4.60
N VAL A 217 0.08 -4.45 -5.40
CA VAL A 217 -0.07 -4.88 -6.79
C VAL A 217 0.18 -3.67 -7.70
N THR A 218 1.37 -3.59 -8.27
CA THR A 218 1.81 -2.46 -9.09
C THR A 218 2.39 -2.95 -10.41
N ASN A 219 2.23 -2.17 -11.48
CA ASN A 219 2.95 -2.42 -12.73
C ASN A 219 4.40 -1.94 -12.60
N SER A 220 5.16 -2.67 -11.79
CA SER A 220 6.59 -2.52 -11.59
C SER A 220 7.26 -3.88 -11.73
N TRP A 221 8.58 -3.96 -11.60
CA TRP A 221 9.33 -5.22 -11.73
C TRP A 221 8.71 -6.37 -10.94
N LEU A 222 8.46 -7.49 -11.62
CA LEU A 222 7.78 -8.67 -11.08
C LEU A 222 6.37 -8.39 -10.53
N GLY A 223 5.71 -7.34 -11.03
CA GLY A 223 4.38 -6.95 -10.56
C GLY A 223 4.36 -6.41 -9.12
N GLY A 224 5.50 -5.88 -8.61
CA GLY A 224 5.66 -5.44 -7.23
C GLY A 224 5.92 -6.58 -6.24
N SER A 225 6.17 -7.82 -6.69
CA SER A 225 6.47 -8.93 -5.79
C SER A 225 7.91 -8.90 -5.26
N ASN A 226 8.08 -9.41 -4.05
CA ASN A 226 9.40 -9.69 -3.49
C ASN A 226 9.97 -11.01 -4.05
N LEU A 227 11.30 -11.14 -4.12
CA LEU A 227 11.96 -12.36 -4.63
C LEU A 227 11.63 -13.63 -3.84
N TRP A 228 11.32 -13.53 -2.54
CA TRP A 228 10.91 -14.70 -1.76
C TRP A 228 9.56 -15.27 -2.23
N MET A 229 8.68 -14.43 -2.81
CA MET A 229 7.42 -14.89 -3.41
C MET A 229 7.69 -15.72 -4.66
N GLN A 230 8.64 -15.27 -5.50
CA GLN A 230 9.09 -16.01 -6.66
C GLN A 230 9.75 -17.34 -6.26
N TRP A 231 10.56 -17.33 -5.19
CA TRP A 231 11.18 -18.54 -4.65
C TRP A 231 10.14 -19.55 -4.15
N MET A 232 9.10 -19.10 -3.45
CA MET A 232 8.00 -19.98 -3.02
C MET A 232 7.29 -20.61 -4.22
N ALA A 233 7.05 -19.85 -5.27
CA ALA A 233 6.41 -20.36 -6.47
C ALA A 233 7.33 -21.33 -7.25
N ALA A 234 8.56 -20.93 -7.51
CA ALA A 234 9.47 -21.68 -8.37
C ALA A 234 10.03 -22.94 -7.68
N GLU A 235 10.47 -22.83 -6.42
CA GLU A 235 11.19 -23.89 -5.72
C GLU A 235 10.30 -24.74 -4.80
N LYS A 236 9.19 -24.18 -4.32
CA LYS A 236 8.29 -24.85 -3.37
C LYS A 236 6.94 -25.24 -3.97
N ASN A 237 6.75 -24.92 -5.25
CA ASN A 237 5.51 -25.23 -5.98
C ASN A 237 4.25 -24.67 -5.30
N TYR A 238 4.35 -23.47 -4.71
CA TYR A 238 3.21 -22.74 -4.19
C TYR A 238 2.64 -21.79 -5.25
N ILE A 239 1.34 -21.64 -5.26
CA ILE A 239 0.72 -20.45 -5.83
C ILE A 239 0.85 -19.34 -4.79
N VAL A 240 1.42 -18.18 -5.18
CA VAL A 240 1.49 -17.02 -4.30
C VAL A 240 0.52 -15.96 -4.81
N PHE A 241 -0.36 -15.50 -3.92
CA PHE A 241 -1.42 -14.56 -4.25
C PHE A 241 -1.34 -13.30 -3.41
N THR A 242 -1.66 -12.17 -4.00
CA THR A 242 -1.78 -10.87 -3.33
C THR A 242 -2.95 -10.11 -3.91
N LEU A 243 -3.78 -9.49 -3.07
CA LEU A 243 -4.92 -8.67 -3.47
C LEU A 243 -4.87 -7.33 -2.73
N ASP A 244 -4.98 -6.22 -3.47
CA ASP A 244 -5.23 -4.90 -2.90
C ASP A 244 -6.73 -4.73 -2.69
N ASN A 245 -7.14 -4.80 -1.44
CA ASN A 245 -8.52 -4.64 -1.00
C ASN A 245 -8.90 -3.14 -0.90
N ARG A 246 -10.20 -2.84 -0.78
CA ARG A 246 -10.65 -1.51 -0.38
C ARG A 246 -10.02 -1.12 0.96
N GLY A 247 -9.75 0.17 1.14
CA GLY A 247 -8.94 0.70 2.24
C GLY A 247 -7.47 0.90 1.87
N SER A 248 -6.98 0.27 0.77
CA SER A 248 -5.62 0.51 0.26
C SER A 248 -5.54 1.76 -0.62
N ALA A 249 -4.31 2.21 -0.95
CA ALA A 249 -4.05 3.52 -1.53
C ALA A 249 -4.26 3.64 -3.04
N HIS A 250 -4.26 4.89 -3.50
CA HIS A 250 -4.17 5.32 -4.90
C HIS A 250 -5.39 4.96 -5.75
N ARG A 251 -6.54 4.86 -5.13
CA ARG A 251 -7.80 4.52 -5.79
C ARG A 251 -8.89 5.57 -5.58
N GLY A 252 -8.58 6.64 -4.85
CA GLY A 252 -9.47 7.74 -4.48
C GLY A 252 -10.21 7.49 -3.17
N PHE A 253 -10.73 8.58 -2.60
CA PHE A 253 -11.24 8.63 -1.23
C PHE A 253 -12.38 7.63 -0.95
N ALA A 254 -13.27 7.40 -1.92
CA ALA A 254 -14.36 6.44 -1.73
C ALA A 254 -13.84 5.01 -1.52
N PHE A 255 -12.80 4.61 -2.25
CA PHE A 255 -12.17 3.29 -2.11
C PHE A 255 -11.37 3.17 -0.81
N GLU A 256 -10.67 4.22 -0.43
CA GLU A 256 -9.79 4.25 0.75
C GLU A 256 -10.59 4.35 2.05
N SER A 257 -11.63 5.16 2.07
CA SER A 257 -12.33 5.55 3.28
C SER A 257 -13.44 4.59 3.76
N VAL A 258 -13.61 3.44 3.11
CA VAL A 258 -14.57 2.41 3.57
C VAL A 258 -14.22 1.82 4.93
N ILE A 259 -12.95 1.93 5.33
CA ILE A 259 -12.45 1.43 6.61
C ILE A 259 -12.80 2.32 7.81
N HIS A 260 -13.31 3.54 7.56
CA HIS A 260 -13.58 4.50 8.63
C HIS A 260 -14.48 3.89 9.70
N ARG A 261 -14.02 3.92 10.96
CA ARG A 261 -14.62 3.36 12.16
C ARG A 261 -14.74 1.82 12.21
N GLN A 262 -14.19 1.11 11.20
CA GLN A 262 -14.36 -0.33 11.04
C GLN A 262 -13.15 -1.01 10.36
N VAL A 263 -11.94 -0.66 10.79
CA VAL A 263 -10.72 -1.28 10.23
C VAL A 263 -10.76 -2.80 10.35
N GLY A 264 -10.36 -3.49 9.28
CA GLY A 264 -10.38 -4.95 9.15
C GLY A 264 -11.68 -5.52 8.57
N GLU A 265 -12.78 -4.75 8.50
CA GLU A 265 -14.06 -5.29 8.05
C GLU A 265 -14.16 -5.40 6.51
N ALA A 266 -14.03 -4.26 5.81
CA ALA A 266 -14.07 -4.24 4.34
C ALA A 266 -12.89 -5.00 3.75
N GLU A 267 -11.73 -4.86 4.37
CA GLU A 267 -10.49 -5.53 3.94
C GLU A 267 -10.63 -7.05 4.00
N MET A 268 -11.17 -7.62 5.12
CA MET A 268 -11.38 -9.07 5.21
C MET A 268 -12.39 -9.56 4.17
N LYS A 269 -13.51 -8.85 3.97
CA LYS A 269 -14.50 -9.22 2.95
C LYS A 269 -13.86 -9.32 1.58
N ASP A 270 -13.06 -8.34 1.20
CA ASP A 270 -12.40 -8.32 -0.09
C ASP A 270 -11.32 -9.41 -0.20
N GLN A 271 -10.54 -9.68 0.87
CA GLN A 271 -9.59 -10.78 0.90
C GLN A 271 -10.29 -12.14 0.75
N LEU A 272 -11.47 -12.33 1.34
CA LEU A 272 -12.27 -13.54 1.18
C LEU A 272 -12.83 -13.70 -0.24
N ILE A 273 -13.09 -12.61 -0.98
CA ILE A 273 -13.38 -12.67 -2.41
C ILE A 273 -12.18 -13.29 -3.15
N GLY A 274 -10.95 -12.86 -2.82
CA GLY A 274 -9.72 -13.46 -3.33
C GLY A 274 -9.59 -14.94 -2.98
N VAL A 275 -9.88 -15.32 -1.73
CA VAL A 275 -9.90 -16.74 -1.29
C VAL A 275 -10.89 -17.55 -2.10
N ASN A 276 -12.12 -17.05 -2.29
CA ASN A 276 -13.16 -17.76 -3.04
C ASN A 276 -12.77 -17.92 -4.52
N TYR A 277 -12.17 -16.89 -5.12
CA TYR A 277 -11.59 -16.99 -6.45
C TYR A 277 -10.53 -18.09 -6.52
N LEU A 278 -9.57 -18.12 -5.60
CA LEU A 278 -8.54 -19.16 -5.55
C LEU A 278 -9.15 -20.55 -5.41
N LYS A 279 -10.12 -20.73 -4.49
CA LYS A 279 -10.82 -22.00 -4.31
C LYS A 279 -11.66 -22.44 -5.52
N SER A 280 -11.99 -21.53 -6.44
CA SER A 280 -12.69 -21.86 -7.69
C SER A 280 -11.75 -22.44 -8.77
N LEU A 281 -10.44 -22.20 -8.66
CA LEU A 281 -9.47 -22.65 -9.64
C LEU A 281 -9.22 -24.16 -9.52
N PRO A 282 -9.27 -24.90 -10.64
CA PRO A 282 -9.17 -26.36 -10.61
C PRO A 282 -7.82 -26.88 -10.11
N PHE A 283 -6.75 -26.10 -10.23
CA PHE A 283 -5.39 -26.44 -9.82
C PHE A 283 -5.04 -26.00 -8.38
N VAL A 284 -5.97 -25.42 -7.63
CA VAL A 284 -5.74 -25.04 -6.23
C VAL A 284 -6.12 -26.17 -5.29
N ASP A 285 -5.23 -26.50 -4.34
CA ASP A 285 -5.55 -27.33 -3.21
C ASP A 285 -6.29 -26.52 -2.15
N LYS A 286 -7.60 -26.70 -2.11
CA LYS A 286 -8.51 -25.93 -1.25
C LYS A 286 -8.27 -26.13 0.26
N ASN A 287 -7.57 -27.21 0.61
CA ASN A 287 -7.28 -27.59 1.99
C ASN A 287 -5.91 -27.12 2.46
N ARG A 288 -5.10 -26.51 1.56
CA ARG A 288 -3.74 -26.05 1.88
C ARG A 288 -3.57 -24.57 1.54
N LEU A 289 -4.28 -23.69 2.28
CA LEU A 289 -4.17 -22.25 2.19
C LEU A 289 -3.43 -21.71 3.41
N ALA A 290 -2.36 -20.95 3.17
CA ALA A 290 -1.63 -20.22 4.18
C ALA A 290 -1.77 -18.71 3.96
N VAL A 291 -1.63 -17.93 5.04
CA VAL A 291 -1.64 -16.46 4.99
C VAL A 291 -0.47 -15.88 5.77
N HIS A 292 0.16 -14.84 5.22
CA HIS A 292 1.26 -14.12 5.84
C HIS A 292 1.14 -12.63 5.55
N GLY A 293 1.46 -11.82 6.56
CA GLY A 293 1.57 -10.37 6.44
C GLY A 293 2.38 -9.76 7.58
N TRP A 294 2.80 -8.51 7.39
CA TRP A 294 3.60 -7.77 8.36
C TRP A 294 2.91 -6.46 8.74
N SER A 295 3.00 -6.03 10.00
CA SER A 295 2.41 -4.78 10.49
C SER A 295 0.88 -4.81 10.39
N TYR A 296 0.26 -3.90 9.66
CA TYR A 296 -1.16 -4.00 9.32
C TYR A 296 -1.49 -5.35 8.65
N GLY A 297 -0.59 -5.85 7.82
CA GLY A 297 -0.71 -7.20 7.25
C GLY A 297 -0.67 -8.32 8.31
N GLY A 298 0.06 -8.12 9.41
CA GLY A 298 0.01 -9.00 10.58
C GLY A 298 -1.34 -8.95 11.28
N PHE A 299 -1.92 -7.77 11.46
CA PHE A 299 -3.31 -7.60 11.92
C PHE A 299 -4.30 -8.30 10.99
N MET A 300 -4.18 -8.12 9.70
CA MET A 300 -5.03 -8.79 8.70
C MET A 300 -4.85 -10.31 8.71
N THR A 301 -3.62 -10.80 8.88
CA THR A 301 -3.32 -12.24 9.01
C THR A 301 -4.04 -12.83 10.21
N ASN A 302 -3.94 -12.19 11.38
CA ASN A 302 -4.65 -12.60 12.58
C ASN A 302 -6.18 -12.52 12.42
N SER A 303 -6.66 -11.43 11.81
CA SER A 303 -8.09 -11.24 11.53
C SER A 303 -8.63 -12.36 10.64
N LEU A 304 -7.95 -12.69 9.55
CA LEU A 304 -8.34 -13.74 8.62
C LEU A 304 -8.30 -15.13 9.28
N MET A 305 -7.22 -15.44 10.02
CA MET A 305 -7.06 -16.73 10.68
C MET A 305 -8.07 -16.97 11.79
N LEU A 306 -8.29 -15.97 12.65
CA LEU A 306 -9.09 -16.13 13.87
C LEU A 306 -10.58 -15.83 13.67
N ARG A 307 -10.93 -15.02 12.67
CA ARG A 307 -12.34 -14.66 12.43
C ARG A 307 -13.00 -15.53 11.35
N HIS A 308 -12.18 -16.30 10.60
CA HIS A 308 -12.66 -17.22 9.56
C HIS A 308 -12.03 -18.61 9.74
N PRO A 309 -12.34 -19.31 10.85
CA PRO A 309 -11.80 -20.64 11.12
C PRO A 309 -12.09 -21.62 9.97
N GLY A 310 -11.17 -22.55 9.72
CA GLY A 310 -11.27 -23.52 8.63
C GLY A 310 -10.95 -23.00 7.22
N VAL A 311 -10.63 -21.70 7.08
CA VAL A 311 -10.23 -21.15 5.77
C VAL A 311 -8.74 -21.34 5.52
N PHE A 312 -7.92 -21.12 6.54
CA PHE A 312 -6.46 -21.22 6.48
C PHE A 312 -5.95 -22.28 7.42
N THR A 313 -5.02 -23.10 6.96
CA THR A 313 -4.35 -24.12 7.80
C THR A 313 -3.18 -23.53 8.58
N THR A 314 -2.54 -22.50 8.02
CA THR A 314 -1.31 -21.91 8.57
C THR A 314 -1.29 -20.40 8.38
N ALA A 315 -0.90 -19.70 9.44
CA ALA A 315 -0.72 -18.26 9.40
C ALA A 315 0.60 -17.84 10.05
N VAL A 316 1.23 -16.79 9.50
CA VAL A 316 2.40 -16.14 10.11
C VAL A 316 2.15 -14.63 10.16
N ALA A 317 1.90 -14.11 11.35
CA ALA A 317 1.65 -12.70 11.61
C ALA A 317 2.91 -12.02 12.15
N GLY A 318 3.44 -11.07 11.40
CA GLY A 318 4.63 -10.31 11.79
C GLY A 318 4.31 -8.90 12.27
N GLY A 319 4.83 -8.51 13.44
CA GLY A 319 4.65 -7.17 14.03
C GLY A 319 3.18 -6.71 14.06
N PRO A 320 2.21 -7.56 14.47
CA PRO A 320 0.79 -7.25 14.29
C PRO A 320 0.27 -6.20 15.28
N GLY A 321 -0.46 -5.21 14.79
CA GLY A 321 -1.38 -4.46 15.64
C GLY A 321 -2.52 -5.37 16.10
N THR A 322 -2.76 -5.50 17.40
CA THR A 322 -3.74 -6.47 17.94
C THR A 322 -4.92 -5.80 18.65
N ASP A 323 -4.76 -4.54 19.03
CA ASP A 323 -5.78 -3.72 19.65
C ASP A 323 -5.54 -2.24 19.28
N TRP A 324 -6.36 -1.68 18.41
CA TRP A 324 -6.18 -0.32 17.87
C TRP A 324 -6.32 0.78 18.94
N LYS A 325 -6.90 0.49 20.09
CA LYS A 325 -6.96 1.39 21.23
C LYS A 325 -5.58 1.76 21.76
N TYR A 326 -4.58 0.88 21.57
CA TYR A 326 -3.22 1.05 22.06
C TYR A 326 -2.21 1.35 20.93
N TYR A 327 -2.72 1.63 19.73
CA TYR A 327 -1.88 2.09 18.64
C TYR A 327 -1.71 3.62 18.72
N GLU A 328 -0.78 4.17 17.93
CA GLU A 328 -0.51 5.61 17.96
C GLU A 328 -1.74 6.43 17.54
N ILE A 329 -1.94 7.58 18.21
CA ILE A 329 -3.21 8.33 18.16
C ILE A 329 -3.50 8.90 16.77
N MET A 330 -2.49 9.45 16.07
CA MET A 330 -2.72 10.07 14.76
C MET A 330 -3.27 9.08 13.74
N TYR A 331 -2.76 7.85 13.74
CA TYR A 331 -3.24 6.77 12.88
C TYR A 331 -4.58 6.23 13.40
N GLY A 332 -4.60 5.85 14.68
CA GLY A 332 -5.76 5.23 15.30
C GLY A 332 -7.01 6.10 15.21
N GLU A 333 -6.93 7.36 15.64
CA GLU A 333 -8.08 8.25 15.62
C GLU A 333 -8.48 8.73 14.22
N ARG A 334 -7.55 8.78 13.26
CA ARG A 334 -7.88 9.11 11.87
C ARG A 334 -8.84 8.08 11.26
N TYR A 335 -8.57 6.81 11.44
CA TYR A 335 -9.35 5.74 10.79
C TYR A 335 -10.47 5.20 11.66
N MET A 336 -10.38 5.35 12.99
CA MET A 336 -11.33 4.76 13.95
C MET A 336 -12.10 5.78 14.78
N ASP A 337 -11.83 7.08 14.63
CA ASP A 337 -12.24 8.13 15.57
C ASP A 337 -11.67 7.86 16.99
N ARG A 338 -12.08 8.66 17.98
CA ARG A 338 -11.68 8.40 19.36
C ARG A 338 -12.38 7.14 19.89
N TRP A 339 -11.70 6.38 20.72
CA TRP A 339 -12.27 5.16 21.32
C TRP A 339 -13.62 5.41 22.02
N GLN A 340 -13.79 6.58 22.67
CA GLN A 340 -15.03 6.96 23.33
C GLN A 340 -16.22 7.06 22.35
N ASP A 341 -15.93 7.47 21.12
CA ASP A 341 -16.94 7.75 20.08
C ASP A 341 -17.23 6.53 19.20
N ASN A 342 -16.39 5.47 19.25
CA ASN A 342 -16.48 4.29 18.40
C ASN A 342 -16.12 2.99 19.12
N LYS A 343 -16.62 2.78 20.34
CA LYS A 343 -16.31 1.59 21.15
C LYS A 343 -16.56 0.28 20.41
N GLU A 344 -17.68 0.20 19.68
CA GLU A 344 -18.05 -1.01 18.92
C GLU A 344 -17.03 -1.34 17.84
N GLY A 345 -16.57 -0.37 17.04
CA GLY A 345 -15.57 -0.60 16.01
C GLY A 345 -14.24 -1.06 16.58
N PHE A 346 -13.80 -0.47 17.71
CA PHE A 346 -12.59 -0.91 18.41
C PHE A 346 -12.71 -2.35 18.95
N GLU A 347 -13.84 -2.67 19.60
CA GLU A 347 -14.05 -4.05 20.12
C GLU A 347 -14.15 -5.07 18.98
N LYS A 348 -14.77 -4.70 17.86
CA LYS A 348 -14.89 -5.59 16.70
C LYS A 348 -13.56 -5.85 16.01
N SER A 349 -12.65 -4.86 15.98
CA SER A 349 -11.32 -5.00 15.39
C SER A 349 -10.28 -5.62 16.33
N LYS A 350 -10.59 -5.78 17.62
CA LYS A 350 -9.68 -6.31 18.64
C LYS A 350 -9.47 -7.81 18.48
N ILE A 351 -8.26 -8.22 18.13
CA ILE A 351 -7.90 -9.61 17.84
C ILE A 351 -8.11 -10.54 19.03
N HIS A 352 -7.89 -10.04 20.25
CA HIS A 352 -8.07 -10.78 21.51
C HIS A 352 -9.43 -11.46 21.63
N ASN A 353 -10.47 -10.85 21.07
CA ASN A 353 -11.85 -11.35 21.16
C ASN A 353 -12.07 -12.67 20.38
N TYR A 354 -11.14 -13.04 19.51
CA TYR A 354 -11.30 -14.14 18.57
C TYR A 354 -10.30 -15.29 18.78
N VAL A 355 -9.45 -15.24 19.80
CA VAL A 355 -8.38 -16.24 20.02
C VAL A 355 -8.94 -17.67 20.15
N LYS A 356 -10.16 -17.85 20.68
CA LYS A 356 -10.82 -19.15 20.83
C LYS A 356 -11.14 -19.85 19.51
N ASN A 357 -11.14 -19.10 18.42
CA ASN A 357 -11.49 -19.59 17.09
C ASN A 357 -10.26 -20.11 16.33
N LEU A 358 -9.07 -20.13 16.95
CA LEU A 358 -7.88 -20.61 16.26
C LEU A 358 -8.08 -22.06 15.81
N ASP A 359 -8.10 -22.25 14.50
CA ASP A 359 -8.17 -23.53 13.83
C ASP A 359 -7.02 -23.62 12.82
N GLY A 360 -5.97 -24.34 13.19
CA GLY A 360 -4.72 -24.45 12.44
C GLY A 360 -3.49 -23.96 13.19
N LYS A 361 -2.43 -23.60 12.45
CA LYS A 361 -1.12 -23.22 12.99
C LYS A 361 -0.87 -21.74 12.84
N LEU A 362 -0.53 -21.09 13.94
CA LEU A 362 -0.24 -19.65 13.97
C LEU A 362 1.15 -19.40 14.57
N LEU A 363 1.98 -18.61 13.85
CA LEU A 363 3.23 -18.08 14.35
C LEU A 363 3.12 -16.55 14.45
N GLU A 364 3.29 -16.03 15.66
CA GLU A 364 3.42 -14.62 15.95
C GLU A 364 4.91 -14.20 15.97
N ILE A 365 5.26 -13.11 15.29
CA ILE A 365 6.64 -12.59 15.25
C ILE A 365 6.63 -11.11 15.61
N THR A 366 7.60 -10.66 16.45
CA THR A 366 7.78 -9.23 16.75
C THR A 366 9.26 -8.87 16.83
N GLY A 367 9.61 -7.59 16.63
CA GLY A 367 10.89 -7.04 17.03
C GLY A 367 10.89 -6.66 18.52
N SER A 368 11.94 -7.01 19.28
CA SER A 368 11.94 -6.79 20.74
C SER A 368 11.99 -5.31 21.14
N ILE A 369 12.41 -4.42 20.25
CA ILE A 369 12.47 -2.98 20.47
C ILE A 369 11.65 -2.22 19.41
N ASP A 370 10.54 -2.81 18.95
CA ASP A 370 9.65 -2.20 17.95
C ASP A 370 9.01 -0.93 18.53
N PRO A 371 9.29 0.27 17.96
CA PRO A 371 8.72 1.53 18.43
C PRO A 371 7.40 1.90 17.69
N VAL A 372 7.02 1.13 16.67
CA VAL A 372 5.85 1.39 15.83
C VAL A 372 4.67 0.55 16.30
N VAL A 373 4.82 -0.77 16.27
CA VAL A 373 3.88 -1.70 16.89
C VAL A 373 4.58 -2.28 18.11
N VAL A 374 4.41 -1.61 19.23
CA VAL A 374 5.14 -1.95 20.47
C VAL A 374 4.93 -3.42 20.86
N PRO A 375 5.95 -4.12 21.41
CA PRO A 375 5.89 -5.55 21.71
C PRO A 375 4.71 -5.95 22.62
N GLN A 376 4.13 -5.00 23.35
CA GLN A 376 2.96 -5.20 24.18
C GLN A 376 1.73 -5.69 23.39
N HIS A 377 1.62 -5.31 22.11
CA HIS A 377 0.57 -5.86 21.24
C HIS A 377 0.66 -7.40 21.18
N SER A 378 1.84 -7.93 20.84
CA SER A 378 2.06 -9.37 20.79
C SER A 378 1.96 -10.02 22.19
N MET A 379 2.56 -9.40 23.23
CA MET A 379 2.54 -9.97 24.58
C MET A 379 1.12 -10.06 25.16
N SER A 380 0.28 -9.05 24.94
CA SER A 380 -1.11 -9.08 25.42
C SER A 380 -1.95 -10.11 24.67
N LEU A 381 -1.72 -10.29 23.38
CA LEU A 381 -2.39 -11.31 22.60
C LEU A 381 -1.98 -12.72 23.05
N LEU A 382 -0.66 -12.96 23.27
CA LEU A 382 -0.16 -14.22 23.80
C LEU A 382 -0.77 -14.53 25.18
N GLN A 383 -0.89 -13.53 26.06
CA GLN A 383 -1.52 -13.68 27.35
C GLN A 383 -2.98 -14.14 27.20
N GLU A 384 -3.69 -13.65 26.19
CA GLU A 384 -5.07 -14.06 25.96
C GLU A 384 -5.17 -15.51 25.44
N PHE A 385 -4.24 -15.95 24.57
CA PHE A 385 -4.13 -17.36 24.17
C PHE A 385 -3.87 -18.28 25.38
N VAL A 386 -2.92 -17.89 26.27
CA VAL A 386 -2.60 -18.64 27.50
C VAL A 386 -3.83 -18.78 28.40
N LYS A 387 -4.56 -17.69 28.67
CA LYS A 387 -5.80 -17.72 29.48
C LYS A 387 -6.84 -18.68 28.91
N ASN A 388 -6.91 -18.78 27.59
CA ASN A 388 -7.85 -19.66 26.92
C ASN A 388 -7.29 -21.08 26.66
N LYS A 389 -6.07 -21.41 27.16
CA LYS A 389 -5.39 -22.71 27.02
C LYS A 389 -5.13 -23.10 25.55
N ILE A 390 -4.93 -22.15 24.69
CA ILE A 390 -4.67 -22.35 23.26
C ILE A 390 -3.18 -22.19 23.00
N GLN A 391 -2.59 -23.14 22.27
CA GLN A 391 -1.18 -23.12 21.90
C GLN A 391 -0.99 -22.31 20.61
N VAL A 392 0.01 -21.43 20.64
CA VAL A 392 0.44 -20.61 19.49
C VAL A 392 1.96 -20.52 19.52
N ASP A 393 2.59 -20.48 18.35
CA ASP A 393 4.02 -20.29 18.23
C ASP A 393 4.37 -18.81 18.28
N PHE A 394 5.51 -18.48 18.90
CA PHE A 394 5.98 -17.10 19.02
C PHE A 394 7.48 -16.99 18.80
N PHE A 395 7.91 -15.93 18.14
CA PHE A 395 9.32 -15.59 18.01
C PHE A 395 9.57 -14.09 18.10
N SER A 396 10.45 -13.69 19.00
CA SER A 396 10.91 -12.30 19.09
C SER A 396 12.30 -12.15 18.47
N TYR A 397 12.47 -11.16 17.59
CA TYR A 397 13.79 -10.78 17.06
C TYR A 397 14.48 -9.84 18.03
N PRO A 398 15.54 -10.31 18.74
CA PRO A 398 16.25 -9.50 19.73
C PRO A 398 16.86 -8.25 19.08
N MET A 399 16.70 -7.10 19.74
CA MET A 399 17.28 -5.81 19.33
C MET A 399 16.87 -5.32 17.94
N HIS A 400 15.84 -5.91 17.33
CA HIS A 400 15.26 -5.39 16.07
C HIS A 400 14.06 -4.48 16.33
N PRO A 401 13.95 -3.38 15.56
CA PRO A 401 12.77 -2.53 15.52
C PRO A 401 11.66 -3.18 14.68
N HIS A 402 10.64 -2.40 14.28
CA HIS A 402 9.50 -2.88 13.50
C HIS A 402 9.87 -3.68 12.24
N ASN A 403 10.92 -3.29 11.55
CA ASN A 403 11.43 -3.99 10.38
C ASN A 403 12.77 -4.66 10.68
N VAL A 404 12.82 -5.98 10.64
CA VAL A 404 14.07 -6.74 10.66
C VAL A 404 14.81 -6.49 9.34
N ARG A 405 16.03 -5.98 9.40
CA ARG A 405 16.84 -5.55 8.24
C ARG A 405 18.18 -6.28 8.19
N GLY A 406 18.92 -6.04 7.08
CA GLY A 406 20.24 -6.61 6.88
C GLY A 406 20.22 -8.13 6.74
N VAL A 407 21.25 -8.80 7.20
CA VAL A 407 21.41 -10.26 7.10
C VAL A 407 20.33 -11.02 7.88
N ASP A 408 19.85 -10.44 8.98
CA ASP A 408 18.81 -11.06 9.82
C ASP A 408 17.44 -11.13 9.13
N ARG A 409 17.22 -10.30 8.09
CA ARG A 409 16.05 -10.43 7.21
C ARG A 409 16.00 -11.78 6.52
N VAL A 410 17.16 -12.35 6.17
CA VAL A 410 17.23 -13.70 5.57
C VAL A 410 16.80 -14.76 6.58
N HIS A 411 17.23 -14.62 7.85
CA HIS A 411 16.79 -15.52 8.92
C HIS A 411 15.27 -15.41 9.13
N LEU A 412 14.74 -14.19 9.20
CA LEU A 412 13.30 -13.94 9.30
C LEU A 412 12.53 -14.63 8.17
N MET A 413 12.91 -14.38 6.92
CA MET A 413 12.17 -14.94 5.79
C MET A 413 12.25 -16.47 5.76
N LYS A 414 13.42 -17.06 6.08
CA LYS A 414 13.55 -18.50 6.22
C LYS A 414 12.62 -19.05 7.32
N LYS A 415 12.53 -18.36 8.46
CA LYS A 415 11.64 -18.79 9.55
C LYS A 415 10.17 -18.75 9.12
N VAL A 416 9.73 -17.66 8.50
CA VAL A 416 8.36 -17.49 7.97
C VAL A 416 8.04 -18.59 6.96
N LEU A 417 8.86 -18.72 5.92
CA LEU A 417 8.58 -19.63 4.81
C LEU A 417 8.67 -21.10 5.23
N ASN A 418 9.66 -21.47 6.05
CA ASN A 418 9.76 -22.83 6.57
C ASN A 418 8.57 -23.19 7.47
N TYR A 419 8.10 -22.27 8.31
CA TYR A 419 6.92 -22.50 9.12
C TYR A 419 5.69 -22.81 8.25
N ILE A 420 5.49 -22.03 7.19
CA ILE A 420 4.40 -22.25 6.24
C ILE A 420 4.55 -23.61 5.55
N ILE A 421 5.74 -23.93 5.02
CA ILE A 421 5.99 -25.19 4.30
C ILE A 421 5.77 -26.43 5.19
N MET A 422 6.18 -26.33 6.46
CA MET A 422 6.08 -27.44 7.42
C MET A 422 4.65 -27.69 7.90
N ASN A 423 3.81 -26.66 7.98
CA ASN A 423 2.49 -26.73 8.61
C ASN A 423 1.30 -26.68 7.63
N ASN A 424 1.53 -26.20 6.39
CA ASN A 424 0.49 -26.13 5.35
C ASN A 424 0.51 -27.41 4.49
N GLN A 425 0.31 -28.55 5.15
CA GLN A 425 0.33 -29.88 4.52
C GLN A 425 -1.06 -30.45 4.37
#